data_d7c2dceeb4a6413254e52baa2942b37f
#
_entry.id   d7c2dceeb4a6413254e52baa2942b37f
#
_cell.length_a   1.000
_cell.length_b   1.000
_cell.length_c   1.000
_cell.angle_alpha   90.00
_cell.angle_beta   90.00
_cell.angle_gamma   90.00
#
_symmetry.space_group_name_H-M   'P 1'
#
loop_
_entity.id
_entity.type
_entity.pdbx_description
1 polymer ?
#
loop_
_entity_poly.entity_id
_entity_poly.type
_entity_poly.pdbx_seq_one_letter_code
_entity_poly.pdbx_strand_id
1 'polypeptide(L)'
;MHRFLAFALLSLTAVTACSSDEAPAAAPSNPSTTVAFNEISAAGDEWLELYNTGSGDFDLSNYAIADTDKTTGEPRTTKAMRFPSGTKLRKGGFVLILLGKDNSTPGPYSADACLPGVAAGCFYALFSVSQTRGEALHLLAPDNTSVLNVIYPANLDFEASAKLSACRIPDGTGEFTTCAQSPGSANVAP
;
A
#
# COMPACT_ATOMS: atom_id res chain seq x y z
N MET A 1 22.83 -82.55 24.61
CA MET A 1 21.81 -81.45 24.73
C MET A 1 22.55 -80.17 24.67
N HIS A 2 22.67 -79.54 23.48
CA HIS A 2 23.30 -78.24 23.30
C HIS A 2 22.22 -77.26 22.71
N ARG A 3 21.87 -76.28 23.47
CA ARG A 3 20.97 -75.20 23.08
C ARG A 3 21.79 -74.11 22.43
N PHE A 4 21.58 -73.87 21.15
CA PHE A 4 22.08 -72.62 20.48
C PHE A 4 21.16 -71.47 20.74
N LEU A 5 21.70 -70.46 21.33
CA LEU A 5 21.05 -69.12 21.42
C LEU A 5 21.37 -68.33 20.12
N ALA A 6 20.39 -68.01 19.37
CA ALA A 6 20.52 -67.07 18.24
C ALA A 6 20.34 -65.62 18.74
N PHE A 7 21.37 -64.81 18.56
CA PHE A 7 21.31 -63.35 18.78
C PHE A 7 20.79 -62.73 17.50
N ALA A 8 19.63 -62.07 17.57
CA ALA A 8 19.14 -61.23 16.49
C ALA A 8 19.75 -59.84 16.67
N LEU A 9 20.56 -59.37 15.71
CA LEU A 9 20.99 -58.00 15.60
C LEU A 9 19.85 -57.15 15.00
N LEU A 10 19.32 -56.23 15.77
CA LEU A 10 18.35 -55.23 15.31
C LEU A 10 19.16 -54.04 14.78
N SER A 11 19.21 -53.87 13.46
CA SER A 11 19.82 -52.70 12.82
C SER A 11 18.84 -51.52 12.87
N LEU A 12 19.21 -50.50 13.66
CA LEU A 12 18.48 -49.23 13.77
C LEU A 12 18.94 -48.33 12.61
N THR A 13 18.11 -48.20 11.56
CA THR A 13 18.34 -47.24 10.49
C THR A 13 17.85 -45.86 10.95
N ALA A 14 18.77 -44.97 11.19
CA ALA A 14 18.47 -43.54 11.44
C ALA A 14 18.01 -42.91 10.13
N VAL A 15 16.74 -42.52 10.07
CA VAL A 15 16.18 -41.69 8.98
C VAL A 15 16.54 -40.23 9.32
N THR A 16 17.53 -39.69 8.61
CA THR A 16 17.83 -38.24 8.67
C THR A 16 16.76 -37.54 7.88
N ALA A 17 15.81 -36.88 8.56
CA ALA A 17 14.88 -35.95 7.93
C ALA A 17 15.68 -34.68 7.56
N CYS A 18 15.93 -34.47 6.27
CA CYS A 18 16.33 -33.19 5.73
C CYS A 18 15.14 -32.25 5.88
N SER A 19 15.20 -31.35 6.86
CA SER A 19 14.35 -30.18 6.91
C SER A 19 14.82 -29.26 5.79
N SER A 20 14.07 -29.18 4.71
CA SER A 20 14.23 -28.12 3.72
C SER A 20 13.71 -26.84 4.37
N ASP A 21 14.62 -25.99 4.86
CA ASP A 21 14.32 -24.58 5.12
C ASP A 21 13.99 -23.95 3.77
N GLU A 22 12.71 -24.01 3.41
CA GLU A 22 12.16 -23.24 2.30
C GLU A 22 12.23 -21.79 2.72
N ALA A 23 13.17 -21.05 2.12
CA ALA A 23 13.25 -19.61 2.30
C ALA A 23 11.87 -19.01 1.94
N PRO A 24 11.35 -18.03 2.71
CA PRO A 24 10.07 -17.42 2.40
C PRO A 24 10.09 -16.94 0.95
N ALA A 25 9.08 -17.36 0.19
CA ALA A 25 8.93 -16.98 -1.21
C ALA A 25 9.08 -15.47 -1.33
N ALA A 26 10.01 -15.02 -2.15
CA ALA A 26 10.19 -13.60 -2.43
C ALA A 26 8.85 -13.00 -2.85
N ALA A 27 8.45 -11.92 -2.20
CA ALA A 27 7.24 -11.20 -2.59
C ALA A 27 7.28 -10.95 -4.10
N PRO A 28 6.16 -11.11 -4.83
CA PRO A 28 6.13 -10.93 -6.27
C PRO A 28 6.71 -9.54 -6.59
N SER A 29 7.74 -9.50 -7.44
CA SER A 29 8.31 -8.24 -7.90
C SER A 29 7.26 -7.57 -8.78
N ASN A 30 6.55 -6.58 -8.23
CA ASN A 30 5.66 -5.75 -9.02
C ASN A 30 6.46 -5.10 -10.17
N PRO A 31 5.86 -4.93 -11.35
CA PRO A 31 6.50 -4.22 -12.43
C PRO A 31 6.97 -2.85 -11.91
N SER A 32 8.22 -2.50 -12.19
CA SER A 32 8.86 -1.29 -11.68
C SER A 32 8.04 -0.06 -12.06
N THR A 33 7.36 0.54 -11.09
CA THR A 33 6.72 1.84 -11.24
C THR A 33 7.56 2.91 -10.54
N THR A 34 7.57 4.12 -11.08
CA THR A 34 8.18 5.28 -10.44
C THR A 34 7.23 6.01 -9.49
N VAL A 35 6.02 5.49 -9.31
CA VAL A 35 5.02 6.02 -8.38
C VAL A 35 5.13 5.29 -7.05
N ALA A 36 5.01 6.02 -5.96
CA ALA A 36 4.97 5.49 -4.60
C ALA A 36 3.73 6.01 -3.85
N PHE A 37 3.17 5.20 -2.95
CA PHE A 37 2.32 5.72 -1.88
C PHE A 37 3.23 6.45 -0.90
N ASN A 38 3.01 7.75 -0.74
CA ASN A 38 3.92 8.66 -0.04
C ASN A 38 3.45 9.03 1.35
N GLU A 39 2.17 9.34 1.48
CA GLU A 39 1.55 9.73 2.75
C GLU A 39 0.13 9.18 2.83
N ILE A 40 -0.30 8.77 4.02
CA ILE A 40 -1.62 8.19 4.27
C ILE A 40 -2.13 8.74 5.60
N SER A 41 -3.25 9.47 5.56
CA SER A 41 -4.00 9.90 6.73
C SER A 41 -5.19 8.98 6.95
N ALA A 42 -5.25 8.35 8.13
CA ALA A 42 -6.35 7.48 8.52
C ALA A 42 -7.17 8.06 9.67
N ALA A 43 -6.92 9.30 10.06
CA ALA A 43 -7.61 9.97 11.17
C ALA A 43 -8.15 11.33 10.72
N GLY A 44 -9.37 11.65 11.15
CA GLY A 44 -10.06 12.86 10.70
C GLY A 44 -10.51 12.73 9.24
N ASP A 45 -10.09 13.67 8.40
CA ASP A 45 -10.25 13.56 6.96
C ASP A 45 -9.28 12.50 6.44
N GLU A 46 -9.82 11.39 5.95
CA GLU A 46 -9.02 10.30 5.41
C GLU A 46 -8.57 10.62 3.98
N TRP A 47 -7.28 10.42 3.71
CA TRP A 47 -6.72 10.61 2.37
C TRP A 47 -5.42 9.82 2.20
N LEU A 48 -5.03 9.65 0.96
CA LEU A 48 -3.71 9.14 0.59
C LEU A 48 -3.09 10.01 -0.49
N GLU A 49 -1.77 9.93 -0.59
CA GLU A 49 -1.00 10.68 -1.56
C GLU A 49 -0.06 9.75 -2.34
N LEU A 50 -0.02 9.97 -3.64
CA LEU A 50 0.98 9.38 -4.53
C LEU A 50 2.09 10.40 -4.82
N TYR A 51 3.32 9.92 -4.91
CA TYR A 51 4.50 10.69 -5.30
C TYR A 51 5.21 10.05 -6.48
N ASN A 52 5.73 10.86 -7.41
CA ASN A 52 6.51 10.37 -8.54
C ASN A 52 8.01 10.50 -8.28
N THR A 53 8.67 9.38 -8.03
CA THR A 53 10.12 9.29 -7.82
C THR A 53 10.92 9.29 -9.13
N GLY A 54 10.24 9.25 -10.28
CA GLY A 54 10.85 9.11 -11.60
C GLY A 54 11.55 10.37 -12.10
N SER A 55 12.31 10.20 -13.18
CA SER A 55 13.01 11.29 -13.84
C SER A 55 12.15 12.10 -14.81
N GLY A 56 10.92 11.66 -15.09
CA GLY A 56 9.92 12.30 -15.96
C GLY A 56 8.50 12.19 -15.39
N ASP A 57 7.55 12.83 -16.07
CA ASP A 57 6.14 12.72 -15.72
C ASP A 57 5.65 11.28 -15.89
N PHE A 58 4.82 10.81 -14.97
CA PHE A 58 4.14 9.51 -15.05
C PHE A 58 2.70 9.70 -15.54
N ASP A 59 2.30 8.95 -16.55
CA ASP A 59 0.93 8.97 -17.06
C ASP A 59 0.04 8.04 -16.23
N LEU A 60 -0.81 8.63 -15.38
CA LEU A 60 -1.81 7.93 -14.57
C LEU A 60 -3.11 7.62 -15.31
N SER A 61 -3.22 7.94 -16.60
CA SER A 61 -4.45 7.69 -17.37
C SER A 61 -4.93 6.26 -17.23
N ASN A 62 -6.18 6.10 -16.79
CA ASN A 62 -6.82 4.81 -16.57
C ASN A 62 -6.18 3.90 -15.50
N TYR A 63 -5.13 4.30 -14.81
CA TYR A 63 -4.73 3.64 -13.56
C TYR A 63 -5.83 3.81 -12.51
N ALA A 64 -5.82 2.97 -11.49
CA ALA A 64 -6.83 3.07 -10.43
C ALA A 64 -6.23 2.84 -9.04
N ILE A 65 -6.86 3.44 -8.04
CA ILE A 65 -6.58 3.19 -6.62
C ILE A 65 -7.68 2.31 -6.06
N ALA A 66 -7.28 1.26 -5.33
CA ALA A 66 -8.19 0.32 -4.68
C ALA A 66 -7.71 -0.03 -3.27
N ASP A 67 -8.66 -0.33 -2.40
CA ASP A 67 -8.42 -1.07 -1.16
C ASP A 67 -8.42 -2.60 -1.43
N THR A 68 -8.14 -3.38 -0.39
CA THR A 68 -8.17 -4.84 -0.45
C THR A 68 -9.53 -5.37 -0.06
N ASP A 69 -10.05 -6.34 -0.79
CA ASP A 69 -11.19 -7.14 -0.36
C ASP A 69 -10.78 -8.07 0.79
N LYS A 70 -11.38 -7.88 1.95
CA LYS A 70 -11.02 -8.61 3.20
C LYS A 70 -11.34 -10.10 3.15
N THR A 71 -12.18 -10.52 2.20
CA THR A 71 -12.57 -11.92 2.04
C THR A 71 -11.59 -12.67 1.14
N THR A 72 -11.16 -12.03 0.06
CA THR A 72 -10.30 -12.66 -0.94
C THR A 72 -8.83 -12.31 -0.78
N GLY A 73 -8.50 -11.19 -0.13
CA GLY A 73 -7.14 -10.64 -0.07
C GLY A 73 -6.71 -9.91 -1.35
N GLU A 74 -7.57 -9.85 -2.37
CA GLU A 74 -7.28 -9.24 -3.66
C GLU A 74 -7.73 -7.78 -3.72
N PRO A 75 -7.19 -6.98 -4.66
CA PRO A 75 -7.65 -5.61 -4.87
C PRO A 75 -9.15 -5.56 -5.19
N ARG A 76 -9.89 -4.67 -4.52
CA ARG A 76 -11.33 -4.49 -4.75
C ARG A 76 -11.59 -3.65 -6.00
N THR A 77 -11.46 -4.25 -7.17
CA THR A 77 -11.58 -3.57 -8.47
C THR A 77 -12.94 -2.92 -8.71
N THR A 78 -14.01 -3.47 -8.13
CA THR A 78 -15.39 -2.95 -8.28
C THR A 78 -15.62 -1.61 -7.58
N LYS A 79 -14.75 -1.21 -6.65
CA LYS A 79 -14.79 0.06 -5.93
C LYS A 79 -13.56 0.93 -6.18
N ALA A 80 -12.71 0.51 -7.10
CA ALA A 80 -11.52 1.26 -7.45
C ALA A 80 -11.87 2.62 -8.05
N MET A 81 -11.22 3.69 -7.57
CA MET A 81 -11.26 5.00 -8.20
C MET A 81 -10.28 5.02 -9.37
N ARG A 82 -10.79 5.27 -10.57
CA ARG A 82 -9.97 5.31 -11.78
C ARG A 82 -9.65 6.74 -12.19
N PHE A 83 -8.38 7.01 -12.45
CA PHE A 83 -7.94 8.30 -12.96
C PHE A 83 -8.45 8.52 -14.40
N PRO A 84 -8.97 9.71 -14.71
CA PRO A 84 -9.37 10.07 -16.08
C PRO A 84 -8.19 10.01 -17.06
N SER A 85 -8.51 9.86 -18.34
CA SER A 85 -7.53 10.02 -19.42
C SER A 85 -6.88 11.41 -19.36
N GLY A 86 -5.57 11.49 -19.60
CA GLY A 86 -4.80 12.72 -19.52
C GLY A 86 -4.32 13.09 -18.12
N THR A 87 -4.62 12.30 -17.09
CA THR A 87 -4.09 12.52 -15.74
C THR A 87 -2.60 12.23 -15.70
N LYS A 88 -1.80 13.25 -15.32
CA LYS A 88 -0.35 13.13 -15.19
C LYS A 88 0.11 13.45 -13.79
N LEU A 89 0.96 12.60 -13.25
CA LEU A 89 1.72 12.87 -12.02
C LEU A 89 3.11 13.39 -12.43
N ARG A 90 3.34 14.68 -12.25
CA ARG A 90 4.59 15.32 -12.65
C ARG A 90 5.78 14.71 -11.92
N LYS A 91 6.96 14.79 -12.53
CA LYS A 91 8.22 14.45 -11.87
C LYS A 91 8.34 15.19 -10.53
N GLY A 92 8.60 14.45 -9.45
CA GLY A 92 8.68 15.00 -8.08
C GLY A 92 7.39 15.67 -7.60
N GLY A 93 6.26 15.38 -8.24
CA GLY A 93 4.96 15.90 -7.87
C GLY A 93 4.14 14.93 -7.06
N PHE A 94 3.03 15.45 -6.54
CA PHE A 94 2.08 14.75 -5.68
C PHE A 94 0.70 14.71 -6.31
N VAL A 95 -0.05 13.64 -6.05
CA VAL A 95 -1.49 13.53 -6.35
C VAL A 95 -2.20 13.07 -5.09
N LEU A 96 -3.14 13.89 -4.63
CA LEU A 96 -3.96 13.64 -3.45
C LEU A 96 -5.25 12.92 -3.81
N ILE A 97 -5.62 11.91 -3.04
CA ILE A 97 -6.86 11.18 -3.13
C ILE A 97 -7.57 11.20 -1.78
N LEU A 98 -8.69 11.90 -1.68
CA LEU A 98 -9.58 11.89 -0.53
C LEU A 98 -10.28 10.53 -0.46
N LEU A 99 -10.51 10.04 0.74
CA LEU A 99 -11.14 8.74 0.98
C LEU A 99 -12.43 8.92 1.78
N GLY A 100 -13.42 8.10 1.52
CA GLY A 100 -14.66 8.15 2.29
C GLY A 100 -15.70 7.14 1.82
N LYS A 101 -16.80 7.09 2.57
CA LYS A 101 -17.94 6.19 2.33
C LYS A 101 -19.24 6.96 2.16
N ASP A 102 -19.15 8.26 2.02
CA ASP A 102 -20.32 9.11 1.80
C ASP A 102 -20.91 8.94 0.37
N ASN A 103 -21.91 9.73 0.04
CA ASN A 103 -22.55 9.71 -1.27
C ASN A 103 -21.80 10.53 -2.33
N SER A 104 -20.53 10.87 -2.10
CA SER A 104 -19.70 11.56 -3.07
C SER A 104 -19.47 10.73 -4.32
N THR A 105 -19.25 11.41 -5.44
CA THR A 105 -18.95 10.73 -6.71
C THR A 105 -17.43 10.49 -6.79
N PRO A 106 -16.96 9.25 -7.04
CA PRO A 106 -15.53 9.02 -7.23
C PRO A 106 -15.01 9.74 -8.47
N GLY A 107 -13.80 10.29 -8.38
CA GLY A 107 -13.16 10.97 -9.50
C GLY A 107 -12.51 12.30 -9.13
N PRO A 108 -12.28 13.19 -10.11
CA PRO A 108 -11.59 14.46 -9.89
C PRO A 108 -12.47 15.48 -9.17
N TYR A 109 -11.84 16.23 -8.28
CA TYR A 109 -12.40 17.35 -7.54
C TYR A 109 -11.56 18.62 -7.77
N SER A 110 -12.23 19.77 -7.79
CA SER A 110 -11.55 21.08 -7.86
C SER A 110 -10.83 21.43 -6.57
N ALA A 111 -9.89 22.35 -6.62
CA ALA A 111 -9.05 22.71 -5.47
C ALA A 111 -9.85 23.18 -4.24
N ASP A 112 -10.97 23.88 -4.45
CA ASP A 112 -11.88 24.35 -3.40
C ASP A 112 -12.69 23.24 -2.70
N ALA A 113 -12.77 22.06 -3.33
CA ALA A 113 -13.38 20.85 -2.77
C ALA A 113 -12.35 19.89 -2.15
N CYS A 114 -11.08 20.25 -2.15
CA CYS A 114 -9.97 19.48 -1.56
C CYS A 114 -9.59 19.97 -0.18
N LEU A 115 -8.52 19.39 0.38
CA LEU A 115 -7.98 19.86 1.64
C LEU A 115 -7.36 21.27 1.50
N PRO A 116 -7.39 22.08 2.56
CA PRO A 116 -6.73 23.38 2.54
C PRO A 116 -5.25 23.29 2.16
N GLY A 117 -4.80 24.16 1.25
CA GLY A 117 -3.42 24.19 0.77
C GLY A 117 -3.16 23.35 -0.50
N VAL A 118 -4.08 22.50 -0.92
CA VAL A 118 -3.94 21.69 -2.14
C VAL A 118 -4.44 22.46 -3.35
N ALA A 119 -3.55 23.19 -4.01
CA ALA A 119 -3.92 24.07 -5.12
C ALA A 119 -4.21 23.35 -6.45
N ALA A 120 -3.73 22.13 -6.62
CA ALA A 120 -3.82 21.39 -7.88
C ALA A 120 -5.13 20.61 -8.09
N GLY A 121 -6.05 20.65 -7.11
CA GLY A 121 -7.19 19.73 -7.07
C GLY A 121 -6.79 18.35 -6.54
N CYS A 122 -7.76 17.48 -6.39
CA CYS A 122 -7.58 16.13 -5.86
C CYS A 122 -8.53 15.15 -6.53
N PHE A 123 -8.47 13.91 -6.09
CA PHE A 123 -9.43 12.86 -6.47
C PHE A 123 -10.20 12.39 -5.23
N TYR A 124 -11.29 11.65 -5.45
CA TYR A 124 -12.09 11.06 -4.37
C TYR A 124 -12.33 9.59 -4.65
N ALA A 125 -12.08 8.72 -3.65
CA ALA A 125 -12.31 7.29 -3.74
C ALA A 125 -13.30 6.83 -2.64
N LEU A 126 -14.18 5.87 -3.00
CA LEU A 126 -15.27 5.38 -2.15
C LEU A 126 -14.83 4.21 -1.25
N PHE A 127 -13.74 4.36 -0.55
CA PHE A 127 -13.32 3.45 0.51
C PHE A 127 -12.65 4.25 1.64
N SER A 128 -12.42 3.61 2.77
CA SER A 128 -11.75 4.21 3.93
C SER A 128 -10.59 3.33 4.36
N VAL A 129 -9.61 3.92 5.00
CA VAL A 129 -8.46 3.22 5.57
C VAL A 129 -8.62 3.05 7.09
N SER A 130 -8.08 1.95 7.62
CA SER A 130 -8.20 1.67 9.05
C SER A 130 -7.07 2.30 9.84
N GLN A 131 -7.40 3.14 10.80
CA GLN A 131 -6.44 3.73 11.74
C GLN A 131 -5.74 2.68 12.61
N THR A 132 -6.43 1.59 12.98
CA THR A 132 -5.96 0.66 14.02
C THR A 132 -5.47 -0.69 13.50
N ARG A 133 -5.82 -1.07 12.28
CA ARG A 133 -5.54 -2.41 11.74
C ARG A 133 -4.61 -2.42 10.55
N GLY A 134 -4.29 -1.23 10.01
CA GLY A 134 -3.64 -1.12 8.72
C GLY A 134 -4.51 -1.67 7.59
N GLU A 135 -4.06 -1.49 6.38
CA GLU A 135 -4.76 -1.96 5.18
C GLU A 135 -3.77 -2.10 4.03
N ALA A 136 -4.06 -3.00 3.08
CA ALA A 136 -3.33 -3.02 1.84
C ALA A 136 -4.04 -2.11 0.82
N LEU A 137 -3.26 -1.23 0.20
CA LEU A 137 -3.68 -0.30 -0.83
C LEU A 137 -2.95 -0.63 -2.12
N HIS A 138 -3.64 -0.48 -3.25
CA HIS A 138 -3.14 -0.88 -4.56
C HIS A 138 -3.25 0.25 -5.56
N LEU A 139 -2.18 0.42 -6.36
CA LEU A 139 -2.23 1.11 -7.64
C LEU A 139 -2.39 0.04 -8.71
N LEU A 140 -3.47 0.10 -9.46
CA LEU A 140 -3.81 -0.83 -10.52
C LEU A 140 -3.51 -0.22 -11.89
N ALA A 141 -2.92 -1.00 -12.78
CA ALA A 141 -2.79 -0.66 -14.18
C ALA A 141 -4.18 -0.63 -14.89
N PRO A 142 -4.27 -0.13 -16.13
CA PRO A 142 -5.54 -0.10 -16.86
C PRO A 142 -6.24 -1.45 -17.03
N ASP A 143 -5.50 -2.54 -17.03
CA ASP A 143 -5.99 -3.92 -17.09
C ASP A 143 -6.37 -4.52 -15.73
N ASN A 144 -6.33 -3.72 -14.65
CA ASN A 144 -6.51 -4.07 -13.25
C ASN A 144 -5.39 -4.93 -12.64
N THR A 145 -4.26 -5.11 -13.30
CA THR A 145 -3.07 -5.70 -12.65
C THR A 145 -2.54 -4.77 -11.57
N SER A 146 -2.30 -5.28 -10.38
CA SER A 146 -1.66 -4.50 -9.30
C SER A 146 -0.19 -4.28 -9.64
N VAL A 147 0.19 -3.02 -9.91
CA VAL A 147 1.56 -2.63 -10.24
C VAL A 147 2.32 -2.07 -9.04
N LEU A 148 1.60 -1.65 -8.03
CA LEU A 148 2.15 -1.22 -6.75
C LEU A 148 1.16 -1.59 -5.66
N ASN A 149 1.66 -2.18 -4.59
CA ASN A 149 0.90 -2.33 -3.37
C ASN A 149 1.70 -1.81 -2.18
N VAL A 150 0.99 -1.38 -1.17
CA VAL A 150 1.56 -1.00 0.12
C VAL A 150 0.69 -1.55 1.23
N ILE A 151 1.32 -2.10 2.25
CA ILE A 151 0.64 -2.41 3.51
C ILE A 151 0.83 -1.20 4.40
N TYR A 152 -0.25 -0.50 4.64
CA TYR A 152 -0.27 0.64 5.53
C TYR A 152 -0.11 0.13 6.98
N PRO A 153 0.85 0.65 7.75
CA PRO A 153 1.16 0.10 9.07
C PRO A 153 0.09 0.40 10.11
N ALA A 154 -0.34 -0.65 10.82
CA ALA A 154 -1.35 -0.58 11.87
C ALA A 154 -0.87 0.07 13.19
N ASN A 155 0.44 0.20 13.37
CA ASN A 155 1.04 0.54 14.67
C ASN A 155 1.54 1.98 14.76
N LEU A 156 1.17 2.82 13.81
CA LEU A 156 1.49 4.24 13.90
C LEU A 156 0.43 4.93 14.76
N ASP A 157 0.90 5.70 15.72
CA ASP A 157 0.05 6.41 16.66
C ASP A 157 -0.50 7.66 15.98
N PHE A 158 -1.78 7.62 15.61
CA PHE A 158 -2.46 8.75 15.01
C PHE A 158 -3.39 9.37 16.03
N GLU A 159 -2.98 10.48 16.57
CA GLU A 159 -3.92 11.34 17.28
C GLU A 159 -4.64 12.23 16.25
N ALA A 160 -5.94 12.01 16.06
CA ALA A 160 -6.75 12.83 15.14
C ALA A 160 -6.64 14.33 15.44
N SER A 161 -6.47 14.69 16.71
CA SER A 161 -6.25 16.07 17.17
C SER A 161 -4.87 16.64 16.76
N ALA A 162 -3.86 15.77 16.58
CA ALA A 162 -2.50 16.19 16.23
C ALA A 162 -2.27 16.31 14.72
N LYS A 163 -3.25 15.94 13.89
CA LYS A 163 -3.12 15.92 12.42
C LYS A 163 -1.86 15.17 11.97
N LEU A 164 -1.74 13.95 12.44
CA LEU A 164 -0.64 13.06 12.07
C LEU A 164 -1.06 12.12 10.93
N SER A 165 -0.06 11.65 10.19
CA SER A 165 -0.19 10.70 9.08
C SER A 165 0.93 9.67 9.10
N ALA A 166 0.77 8.58 8.33
CA ALA A 166 1.89 7.73 7.94
C ALA A 166 2.53 8.31 6.69
N CYS A 167 3.81 8.60 6.74
CA CYS A 167 4.52 9.23 5.63
C CYS A 167 5.87 8.55 5.36
N ARG A 168 6.39 8.73 4.15
CA ARG A 168 7.75 8.32 3.81
C ARG A 168 8.71 9.49 3.91
N ILE A 169 9.81 9.30 4.61
CA ILE A 169 10.91 10.27 4.68
C ILE A 169 12.21 9.55 4.36
N PRO A 170 12.89 9.87 3.26
CA PRO A 170 12.50 10.82 2.17
C PRO A 170 11.26 10.39 1.38
N ASP A 171 10.59 11.37 0.74
CA ASP A 171 9.43 11.14 -0.11
C ASP A 171 9.65 9.99 -1.10
N GLY A 172 8.66 9.14 -1.22
CA GLY A 172 8.57 8.02 -2.14
C GLY A 172 9.52 6.85 -1.89
N THR A 173 10.57 7.00 -1.06
CA THR A 173 11.63 5.98 -0.89
C THR A 173 11.89 5.58 0.56
N GLY A 174 11.59 6.44 1.54
CA GLY A 174 11.75 6.14 2.95
C GLY A 174 10.77 5.07 3.45
N GLU A 175 11.07 4.50 4.60
CA GLU A 175 10.09 3.70 5.33
C GLU A 175 8.98 4.59 5.88
N PHE A 176 7.79 4.00 6.12
CA PHE A 176 6.71 4.74 6.74
C PHE A 176 7.05 5.06 8.20
N THR A 177 6.84 6.32 8.56
CA THR A 177 6.95 6.83 9.92
C THR A 177 5.76 7.74 10.21
N THR A 178 5.59 8.17 11.46
CA THR A 178 4.60 9.19 11.82
C THR A 178 5.16 10.58 11.50
N CYS A 179 4.38 11.43 10.86
CA CYS A 179 4.73 12.82 10.58
C CYS A 179 3.52 13.76 10.70
N ALA A 180 3.77 15.05 10.70
CA ALA A 180 2.71 16.03 10.52
C ALA A 180 2.13 15.89 9.10
N GLN A 181 0.80 16.03 8.98
CA GLN A 181 0.13 15.97 7.67
C GLN A 181 0.66 17.07 6.74
N SER A 182 1.02 16.71 5.52
CA SER A 182 1.60 17.60 4.51
C SER A 182 0.98 17.41 3.11
N PRO A 183 -0.38 17.38 2.98
CA PRO A 183 -1.04 17.06 1.72
C PRO A 183 -0.59 17.99 0.58
N GLY A 184 -0.12 17.42 -0.52
CA GLY A 184 0.39 18.12 -1.71
C GLY A 184 1.78 18.71 -1.55
N SER A 185 2.53 18.32 -0.49
CA SER A 185 3.84 18.88 -0.17
C SER A 185 4.79 17.80 0.34
N ALA A 186 6.09 18.07 0.35
CA ALA A 186 7.08 17.14 0.87
C ALA A 186 6.86 16.84 2.36
N ASN A 187 7.02 15.57 2.72
CA ASN A 187 6.89 15.09 4.09
C ASN A 187 7.99 15.66 5.00
N VAL A 188 7.62 16.04 6.20
CA VAL A 188 8.54 16.61 7.21
C VAL A 188 8.46 15.78 8.49
N ALA A 189 9.62 15.48 9.07
CA ALA A 189 9.65 14.84 10.38
C ALA A 189 8.92 15.70 11.42
N PRO A 190 8.26 15.09 12.41
CA PRO A 190 7.56 15.80 13.46
C PRO A 190 8.47 16.63 14.33
#